data_638c121d0a9f3fa14eac66448aa30141
#
_entry.id   638c121d0a9f3fa14eac66448aa30141
#
_cell.length_a   1.000
_cell.length_b   1.000
_cell.length_c   1.000
_cell.angle_alpha   90.00
_cell.angle_beta   90.00
_cell.angle_gamma   90.00
#
_symmetry.space_group_name_H-M   'P 1'
#
loop_
_entity.id
_entity.type
_entity.pdbx_description
1 polymer ?
#
loop_
_entity_poly.entity_id
_entity_poly.type
_entity_poly.pdbx_seq_one_letter_code
_entity_poly.pdbx_strand_id
1 'polypeptide(L)'
;MEVILNGKKIEAPEDITILELATREGIKIPTLCHDEELKPYGSCWVCAVQVEGRRGFVTSCGTKLSPGMVIHTDSEEIHKARKMALELLISNHYADCEAPCKIACPDHVDIQTYVSLIANGKYHEAVKVIKDTLPMPLSIGRVCPAFCEAECRRQIVEEPIAIRQLKRFAADEDLKDCWQYIPERKADQGKRIAIIGGGPSGLTCGYYLSFEGFDVDLFEAEEACGGWLRYGIPEYRLPKSILDQEIDLMCAGGMMIHTGKALGK
;
A
#
# COMPACT_ATOMS: atom_id res chain seq x y z
N MET A 1 12.04 3.77 31.62
CA MET A 1 11.09 3.63 32.77
C MET A 1 11.07 2.19 33.25
N GLU A 2 10.88 1.95 34.56
CA GLU A 2 10.77 0.59 35.11
C GLU A 2 9.34 0.05 34.94
N VAL A 3 9.19 -1.18 34.42
CA VAL A 3 7.93 -1.93 34.31
C VAL A 3 8.16 -3.39 34.69
N ILE A 4 7.10 -4.11 35.02
CA ILE A 4 7.16 -5.53 35.36
C ILE A 4 6.41 -6.30 34.27
N LEU A 5 7.11 -7.20 33.56
CA LEU A 5 6.54 -8.04 32.52
C LEU A 5 6.66 -9.51 32.95
N ASN A 6 5.52 -10.17 33.14
CA ASN A 6 5.45 -11.55 33.66
C ASN A 6 6.31 -11.80 34.89
N GLY A 7 6.30 -10.87 35.85
CA GLY A 7 7.06 -10.94 37.09
C GLY A 7 8.54 -10.51 37.00
N LYS A 8 9.06 -10.23 35.81
CA LYS A 8 10.42 -9.75 35.56
C LYS A 8 10.43 -8.22 35.52
N LYS A 9 11.28 -7.57 36.33
CA LYS A 9 11.53 -6.12 36.21
C LYS A 9 12.36 -5.82 34.99
N ILE A 10 11.92 -4.85 34.19
CA ILE A 10 12.55 -4.46 32.95
C ILE A 10 12.63 -2.94 32.86
N GLU A 11 13.78 -2.44 32.46
CA GLU A 11 13.96 -1.04 32.13
C GLU A 11 13.59 -0.82 30.64
N ALA A 12 12.45 -0.18 30.42
CA ALA A 12 11.90 0.02 29.09
C ALA A 12 12.09 1.47 28.61
N PRO A 13 12.28 1.70 27.30
CA PRO A 13 12.23 3.04 26.73
C PRO A 13 10.89 3.71 26.95
N GLU A 14 10.87 5.03 26.83
CA GLU A 14 9.62 5.79 26.80
C GLU A 14 8.95 5.65 25.44
N ASP A 15 7.64 5.84 25.42
CA ASP A 15 6.81 5.96 24.20
C ASP A 15 6.67 4.69 23.35
N ILE A 16 7.00 3.51 23.89
CA ILE A 16 6.74 2.22 23.22
C ILE A 16 5.49 1.53 23.76
N THR A 17 4.92 0.62 22.96
CA THR A 17 3.76 -0.19 23.34
C THR A 17 4.17 -1.43 24.14
N ILE A 18 3.18 -2.08 24.78
CA ILE A 18 3.37 -3.37 25.46
C ILE A 18 3.84 -4.43 24.46
N LEU A 19 3.33 -4.42 23.21
CA LEU A 19 3.70 -5.37 22.17
C LEU A 19 5.18 -5.22 21.79
N GLU A 20 5.63 -3.98 21.57
CA GLU A 20 7.02 -3.69 21.24
C GLU A 20 7.98 -4.11 22.36
N LEU A 21 7.61 -3.87 23.63
CA LEU A 21 8.40 -4.37 24.76
C LEU A 21 8.45 -5.89 24.79
N ALA A 22 7.31 -6.56 24.64
CA ALA A 22 7.22 -8.02 24.64
C ALA A 22 8.10 -8.63 23.53
N THR A 23 8.06 -8.04 22.33
CA THR A 23 8.88 -8.46 21.18
C THR A 23 10.38 -8.32 21.49
N ARG A 24 10.82 -7.22 22.10
CA ARG A 24 12.22 -7.00 22.50
C ARG A 24 12.69 -8.02 23.55
N GLU A 25 11.81 -8.44 24.45
CA GLU A 25 12.09 -9.47 25.45
C GLU A 25 11.91 -10.90 24.91
N GLY A 26 11.64 -11.07 23.62
CA GLY A 26 11.45 -12.38 22.99
C GLY A 26 10.13 -13.06 23.33
N ILE A 27 9.15 -12.33 23.88
CA ILE A 27 7.82 -12.83 24.23
C ILE A 27 6.89 -12.66 23.04
N LYS A 28 6.38 -13.78 22.51
CA LYS A 28 5.45 -13.80 21.39
C LYS A 28 4.03 -13.53 21.87
N ILE A 29 3.47 -12.37 21.50
CA ILE A 29 2.04 -12.07 21.65
C ILE A 29 1.40 -12.19 20.27
N PRO A 30 0.33 -12.99 20.09
CA PRO A 30 -0.33 -13.10 18.77
C PRO A 30 -0.99 -11.77 18.37
N THR A 31 -0.89 -11.42 17.10
CA THR A 31 -1.53 -10.23 16.50
C THR A 31 -2.30 -10.63 15.25
N LEU A 32 -3.30 -9.82 14.85
CA LEU A 32 -4.04 -9.98 13.59
C LEU A 32 -4.14 -8.65 12.82
N CYS A 33 -4.55 -7.55 13.49
CA CYS A 33 -4.72 -6.25 12.84
C CYS A 33 -3.53 -5.30 13.05
N HIS A 34 -2.40 -5.79 13.54
CA HIS A 34 -1.17 -5.02 13.74
C HIS A 34 -0.22 -5.21 12.58
N ASP A 35 0.32 -4.10 12.10
CA ASP A 35 1.38 -4.02 11.11
C ASP A 35 2.40 -2.97 11.58
N GLU A 36 3.70 -3.23 11.37
CA GLU A 36 4.78 -2.38 11.88
C GLU A 36 4.83 -1.02 11.17
N GLU A 37 4.36 -0.95 9.92
CA GLU A 37 4.35 0.28 9.12
C GLU A 37 3.12 1.16 9.40
N LEU A 38 2.10 0.63 10.09
CA LEU A 38 0.83 1.31 10.34
C LEU A 38 0.65 1.69 11.81
N LYS A 39 -0.09 2.76 12.06
CA LYS A 39 -0.51 3.08 13.43
C LYS A 39 -1.39 1.97 14.00
N PRO A 40 -1.14 1.54 15.25
CA PRO A 40 -1.93 0.50 15.89
C PRO A 40 -3.43 0.85 15.93
N TYR A 41 -4.25 -0.04 15.39
CA TYR A 41 -5.71 0.12 15.34
C TYR A 41 -6.41 -0.50 16.56
N GLY A 42 -5.86 -1.59 17.12
CA GLY A 42 -6.32 -2.22 18.36
C GLY A 42 -7.72 -2.86 18.28
N SER A 43 -8.25 -3.15 17.08
CA SER A 43 -9.65 -3.56 16.91
C SER A 43 -9.90 -5.06 17.08
N CYS A 44 -8.92 -5.92 16.78
CA CYS A 44 -9.14 -7.38 16.77
C CYS A 44 -9.08 -8.06 18.14
N TRP A 45 -8.47 -7.44 19.14
CA TRP A 45 -8.28 -7.96 20.51
C TRP A 45 -7.49 -9.28 20.62
N VAL A 46 -6.92 -9.79 19.52
CA VAL A 46 -6.11 -11.01 19.51
C VAL A 46 -4.82 -10.84 20.34
N CYS A 47 -4.34 -9.60 20.47
CA CYS A 47 -3.17 -9.25 21.28
C CYS A 47 -3.50 -8.86 22.73
N ALA A 48 -4.66 -9.27 23.26
CA ALA A 48 -5.10 -8.94 24.61
C ALA A 48 -4.09 -9.39 25.68
N VAL A 49 -3.85 -8.52 26.66
CA VAL A 49 -3.00 -8.76 27.85
C VAL A 49 -3.68 -8.20 29.09
N GLN A 50 -3.23 -8.59 30.27
CA GLN A 50 -3.69 -8.00 31.54
C GLN A 50 -2.67 -7.01 32.06
N VAL A 51 -3.18 -5.92 32.65
CA VAL A 51 -2.39 -4.93 33.37
C VAL A 51 -2.97 -4.78 34.78
N GLU A 52 -2.15 -4.97 35.79
CA GLU A 52 -2.62 -4.83 37.16
C GLU A 52 -3.18 -3.44 37.44
N GLY A 53 -4.25 -3.37 38.22
CA GLY A 53 -4.96 -2.12 38.51
C GLY A 53 -5.90 -1.64 37.38
N ARG A 54 -5.90 -2.26 36.21
CA ARG A 54 -6.89 -2.01 35.15
C ARG A 54 -7.97 -3.08 35.15
N ARG A 55 -9.21 -2.67 34.92
CA ARG A 55 -10.33 -3.60 34.83
C ARG A 55 -10.34 -4.27 33.43
N GLY A 56 -10.32 -5.60 33.42
CA GLY A 56 -10.39 -6.39 32.18
C GLY A 56 -9.03 -6.51 31.45
N PHE A 57 -9.07 -6.52 30.13
CA PHE A 57 -7.91 -6.66 29.27
C PHE A 57 -7.61 -5.36 28.52
N VAL A 58 -6.39 -5.24 28.00
CA VAL A 58 -5.97 -4.16 27.10
C VAL A 58 -5.31 -4.76 25.84
N THR A 59 -5.35 -4.03 24.73
CA THR A 59 -4.65 -4.43 23.52
C THR A 59 -3.17 -4.07 23.63
N SER A 60 -2.27 -5.05 23.54
CA SER A 60 -0.82 -4.80 23.67
C SER A 60 -0.27 -3.93 22.56
N CYS A 61 -0.83 -4.03 21.33
CA CYS A 61 -0.39 -3.24 20.18
C CYS A 61 -0.70 -1.75 20.27
N GLY A 62 -1.78 -1.37 20.98
CA GLY A 62 -2.22 0.03 21.09
C GLY A 62 -1.99 0.66 22.47
N THR A 63 -1.56 -0.13 23.47
CA THR A 63 -1.36 0.38 24.83
C THR A 63 0.10 0.74 25.05
N LYS A 64 0.36 2.04 25.25
CA LYS A 64 1.69 2.53 25.62
C LYS A 64 2.04 2.17 27.07
N LEU A 65 3.33 1.99 27.30
CA LEU A 65 3.85 1.75 28.65
C LEU A 65 3.68 2.98 29.54
N SER A 66 3.56 2.72 30.85
CA SER A 66 3.63 3.75 31.90
C SER A 66 4.50 3.26 33.05
N PRO A 67 5.15 4.16 33.80
CA PRO A 67 6.02 3.80 34.90
C PRO A 67 5.31 2.93 35.95
N GLY A 68 5.97 1.87 36.38
CA GLY A 68 5.43 0.95 37.39
C GLY A 68 4.35 -0.01 36.87
N MET A 69 4.06 -0.04 35.56
CA MET A 69 3.06 -0.96 35.01
C MET A 69 3.46 -2.41 35.21
N VAL A 70 2.51 -3.23 35.73
CA VAL A 70 2.66 -4.67 35.89
C VAL A 70 1.83 -5.36 34.82
N ILE A 71 2.48 -6.14 33.96
CA ILE A 71 1.90 -6.69 32.74
C ILE A 71 2.00 -8.22 32.76
N HIS A 72 0.89 -8.88 32.49
CA HIS A 72 0.80 -10.32 32.31
C HIS A 72 0.41 -10.60 30.84
N THR A 73 1.24 -11.38 30.15
CA THR A 73 1.02 -11.71 28.73
C THR A 73 0.51 -13.14 28.54
N ASP A 74 0.53 -13.94 29.57
CA ASP A 74 0.21 -15.37 29.54
C ASP A 74 -0.53 -15.77 30.84
N SER A 75 -1.81 -16.08 30.73
CA SER A 75 -2.66 -16.66 31.74
C SER A 75 -3.85 -17.35 31.08
N GLU A 76 -4.55 -18.23 31.82
CA GLU A 76 -5.74 -18.90 31.32
C GLU A 76 -6.84 -17.90 30.89
N GLU A 77 -7.01 -16.83 31.66
CA GLU A 77 -7.96 -15.76 31.38
C GLU A 77 -7.60 -15.01 30.10
N ILE A 78 -6.31 -14.71 29.87
CA ILE A 78 -5.81 -14.08 28.63
C ILE A 78 -6.08 -14.99 27.44
N HIS A 79 -5.81 -16.28 27.56
CA HIS A 79 -6.08 -17.26 26.51
C HIS A 79 -7.57 -17.35 26.19
N LYS A 80 -8.44 -17.36 27.19
CA LYS A 80 -9.90 -17.33 27.00
C LYS A 80 -10.35 -16.05 26.31
N ALA A 81 -9.80 -14.89 26.68
CA ALA A 81 -10.14 -13.61 26.05
C ALA A 81 -9.72 -13.58 24.57
N ARG A 82 -8.50 -14.03 24.25
CA ARG A 82 -8.02 -14.11 22.86
C ARG A 82 -8.84 -15.10 22.04
N LYS A 83 -9.17 -16.26 22.60
CA LYS A 83 -10.04 -17.25 21.96
C LYS A 83 -11.41 -16.66 21.66
N MET A 84 -12.04 -16.00 22.60
CA MET A 84 -13.34 -15.33 22.43
C MET A 84 -13.26 -14.26 21.34
N ALA A 85 -12.20 -13.45 21.29
CA ALA A 85 -11.99 -12.46 20.25
C ALA A 85 -11.94 -13.10 18.85
N LEU A 86 -11.21 -14.21 18.70
CA LEU A 86 -11.15 -14.98 17.43
C LEU A 86 -12.51 -15.61 17.09
N GLU A 87 -13.21 -16.20 18.05
CA GLU A 87 -14.53 -16.79 17.83
C GLU A 87 -15.55 -15.73 17.35
N LEU A 88 -15.53 -14.53 17.93
CA LEU A 88 -16.38 -13.42 17.48
C LEU A 88 -16.03 -12.96 16.06
N LEU A 89 -14.73 -12.86 15.74
CA LEU A 89 -14.29 -12.52 14.38
C LEU A 89 -14.74 -13.56 13.36
N ILE A 90 -14.58 -14.86 13.69
CA ILE A 90 -14.98 -15.96 12.81
C ILE A 90 -16.50 -16.02 12.67
N SER A 91 -17.26 -15.79 13.74
CA SER A 91 -18.73 -15.83 13.71
C SER A 91 -19.35 -14.78 12.80
N ASN A 92 -18.65 -13.69 12.53
CA ASN A 92 -19.08 -12.60 11.64
C ASN A 92 -18.20 -12.48 10.38
N HIS A 93 -17.56 -13.59 9.98
CA HIS A 93 -16.63 -13.59 8.86
C HIS A 93 -17.37 -13.87 7.53
N TYR A 94 -17.33 -12.90 6.63
CA TYR A 94 -17.97 -13.00 5.29
C TYR A 94 -17.10 -13.70 4.24
N ALA A 95 -15.96 -14.27 4.63
CA ALA A 95 -14.98 -14.91 3.75
C ALA A 95 -14.35 -13.95 2.69
N ASP A 96 -14.40 -12.66 2.92
CA ASP A 96 -13.68 -11.67 2.11
C ASP A 96 -12.18 -11.66 2.46
N CYS A 97 -11.52 -12.84 2.34
CA CYS A 97 -10.09 -13.01 2.65
C CYS A 97 -9.20 -12.18 1.72
N GLU A 98 -9.68 -11.90 0.52
CA GLU A 98 -9.15 -10.90 -0.37
C GLU A 98 -10.21 -9.82 -0.56
N ALA A 99 -9.81 -8.55 -0.44
CA ALA A 99 -10.76 -7.45 -0.46
C ALA A 99 -11.54 -7.40 -1.80
N PRO A 100 -12.88 -7.26 -1.79
CA PRO A 100 -13.66 -7.16 -3.01
C PRO A 100 -13.20 -6.04 -3.94
N CYS A 101 -12.74 -4.92 -3.39
CA CYS A 101 -12.17 -3.82 -4.18
C CYS A 101 -10.89 -4.20 -4.93
N LYS A 102 -10.05 -5.08 -4.36
CA LYS A 102 -8.86 -5.61 -5.04
C LYS A 102 -9.27 -6.59 -6.14
N ILE A 103 -10.20 -7.49 -5.86
CA ILE A 103 -10.71 -8.49 -6.85
C ILE A 103 -11.37 -7.77 -8.04
N ALA A 104 -12.14 -6.70 -7.78
CA ALA A 104 -12.80 -5.94 -8.83
C ALA A 104 -11.85 -5.05 -9.65
N CYS A 105 -10.64 -4.82 -9.16
CA CYS A 105 -9.63 -4.06 -9.90
C CYS A 105 -9.01 -4.95 -10.98
N PRO A 106 -9.03 -4.57 -12.29
CA PRO A 106 -8.40 -5.36 -13.34
C PRO A 106 -6.90 -5.60 -13.14
N ASP A 107 -6.21 -4.67 -12.49
CA ASP A 107 -4.78 -4.76 -12.17
C ASP A 107 -4.50 -5.35 -10.78
N HIS A 108 -5.54 -5.76 -10.05
CA HIS A 108 -5.44 -6.33 -8.71
C HIS A 108 -4.57 -5.51 -7.74
N VAL A 109 -4.62 -4.18 -7.85
CA VAL A 109 -3.86 -3.27 -6.98
C VAL A 109 -4.22 -3.51 -5.52
N ASP A 110 -3.24 -3.52 -4.63
CA ASP A 110 -3.46 -3.65 -3.19
C ASP A 110 -4.02 -2.34 -2.61
N ILE A 111 -5.35 -2.21 -2.77
CA ILE A 111 -6.09 -0.99 -2.42
C ILE A 111 -6.09 -0.76 -0.92
N GLN A 112 -6.22 -1.82 -0.12
CA GLN A 112 -6.28 -1.70 1.34
C GLN A 112 -4.98 -1.11 1.88
N THR A 113 -3.85 -1.62 1.41
CA THR A 113 -2.53 -1.15 1.86
C THR A 113 -2.30 0.30 1.47
N TYR A 114 -2.49 0.70 0.20
CA TYR A 114 -2.21 2.08 -0.16
C TYR A 114 -3.19 3.09 0.48
N VAL A 115 -4.46 2.73 0.68
CA VAL A 115 -5.42 3.59 1.39
C VAL A 115 -5.02 3.78 2.86
N SER A 116 -4.56 2.71 3.51
CA SER A 116 -4.03 2.78 4.88
C SER A 116 -2.76 3.65 4.97
N LEU A 117 -1.85 3.52 4.01
CA LEU A 117 -0.64 4.35 3.92
C LEU A 117 -0.99 5.83 3.74
N ILE A 118 -1.95 6.16 2.87
CA ILE A 118 -2.46 7.53 2.70
C ILE A 118 -3.02 8.08 4.01
N ALA A 119 -3.84 7.29 4.73
CA ALA A 119 -4.41 7.68 6.01
C ALA A 119 -3.34 7.97 7.09
N ASN A 120 -2.15 7.40 6.94
CA ASN A 120 -1.00 7.64 7.80
C ASN A 120 -0.02 8.71 7.27
N GLY A 121 -0.36 9.38 6.16
CA GLY A 121 0.47 10.43 5.54
C GLY A 121 1.71 9.88 4.79
N LYS A 122 1.75 8.58 4.50
CA LYS A 122 2.84 7.89 3.80
C LYS A 122 2.54 7.81 2.30
N TYR A 123 2.60 8.96 1.62
CA TYR A 123 2.17 9.03 0.21
C TYR A 123 3.15 8.35 -0.75
N HIS A 124 4.43 8.45 -0.48
CA HIS A 124 5.50 7.82 -1.26
C HIS A 124 5.39 6.29 -1.24
N GLU A 125 5.21 5.72 -0.06
CA GLU A 125 5.00 4.28 0.12
C GLU A 125 3.66 3.83 -0.50
N ALA A 126 2.63 4.66 -0.45
CA ALA A 126 1.36 4.37 -1.12
C ALA A 126 1.54 4.30 -2.64
N VAL A 127 2.31 5.21 -3.24
CA VAL A 127 2.63 5.17 -4.68
C VAL A 127 3.49 3.96 -5.03
N LYS A 128 4.42 3.55 -4.16
CA LYS A 128 5.17 2.30 -4.32
C LYS A 128 4.24 1.10 -4.47
N VAL A 129 3.31 0.92 -3.53
CA VAL A 129 2.32 -0.18 -3.57
C VAL A 129 1.46 -0.13 -4.83
N ILE A 130 1.04 1.05 -5.26
CA ILE A 130 0.26 1.20 -6.49
C ILE A 130 1.08 0.79 -7.72
N LYS A 131 2.34 1.23 -7.81
CA LYS A 131 3.21 0.97 -8.97
C LYS A 131 3.69 -0.48 -9.08
N ASP A 132 3.49 -1.33 -8.08
CA ASP A 132 3.78 -2.76 -8.16
C ASP A 132 3.00 -3.43 -9.30
N THR A 133 1.75 -3.01 -9.54
CA THR A 133 0.91 -3.56 -10.61
C THR A 133 0.38 -2.50 -11.58
N LEU A 134 0.33 -1.23 -11.19
CA LEU A 134 -0.25 -0.13 -11.96
C LEU A 134 0.76 1.04 -12.05
N PRO A 135 1.60 1.09 -13.12
CA PRO A 135 2.73 2.02 -13.19
C PRO A 135 2.33 3.46 -13.55
N MET A 136 1.05 3.72 -13.88
CA MET A 136 0.53 5.02 -14.31
C MET A 136 -0.52 5.60 -13.33
N PRO A 137 -0.20 5.80 -12.02
CA PRO A 137 -1.17 6.24 -11.02
C PRO A 137 -1.71 7.66 -11.28
N LEU A 138 -0.93 8.58 -11.85
CA LEU A 138 -1.35 9.94 -12.17
C LEU A 138 -2.47 9.95 -13.22
N SER A 139 -2.27 9.28 -14.35
CA SER A 139 -3.25 9.18 -15.44
C SER A 139 -4.45 8.34 -15.03
N ILE A 140 -4.22 7.13 -14.52
CA ILE A 140 -5.30 6.21 -14.14
C ILE A 140 -6.11 6.73 -12.95
N GLY A 141 -5.50 7.49 -12.03
CA GLY A 141 -6.23 8.19 -10.97
C GLY A 141 -7.27 9.20 -11.48
N ARG A 142 -7.11 9.68 -12.74
CA ARG A 142 -8.01 10.63 -13.39
C ARG A 142 -9.07 10.00 -14.30
N VAL A 143 -8.74 8.85 -14.92
CA VAL A 143 -9.58 8.29 -15.99
C VAL A 143 -10.26 6.97 -15.64
N CYS A 144 -9.79 6.26 -14.61
CA CYS A 144 -10.34 4.96 -14.20
C CYS A 144 -11.85 5.03 -13.92
N PRO A 145 -12.65 4.05 -14.37
CA PRO A 145 -14.08 3.97 -14.05
C PRO A 145 -14.37 3.57 -12.59
N ALA A 146 -13.35 3.20 -11.82
CA ALA A 146 -13.43 2.89 -10.39
C ALA A 146 -14.32 1.68 -10.05
N PHE A 147 -14.16 0.55 -10.73
CA PHE A 147 -14.88 -0.70 -10.43
C PHE A 147 -14.74 -1.11 -8.96
N CYS A 148 -13.60 -0.81 -8.34
CA CYS A 148 -13.34 -1.08 -6.93
C CYS A 148 -14.28 -0.34 -5.97
N GLU A 149 -14.76 0.85 -6.34
CA GLU A 149 -15.71 1.62 -5.54
C GLU A 149 -17.10 0.99 -5.57
N ALA A 150 -17.51 0.41 -6.70
CA ALA A 150 -18.78 -0.32 -6.84
C ALA A 150 -18.85 -1.58 -5.95
N GLU A 151 -17.71 -2.22 -5.70
CA GLU A 151 -17.62 -3.42 -4.85
C GLU A 151 -17.14 -3.11 -3.42
N CYS A 152 -17.06 -1.83 -3.05
CA CYS A 152 -16.59 -1.43 -1.73
C CYS A 152 -17.58 -1.83 -0.64
N ARG A 153 -17.13 -2.64 0.34
CA ARG A 153 -17.98 -3.08 1.48
C ARG A 153 -18.46 -1.94 2.36
N ARG A 154 -17.79 -0.80 2.34
CA ARG A 154 -18.20 0.38 3.09
C ARG A 154 -19.62 0.86 2.71
N GLN A 155 -19.99 0.70 1.45
CA GLN A 155 -21.33 1.05 0.96
C GLN A 155 -22.49 0.30 1.64
N ILE A 156 -22.22 -0.78 2.39
CA ILE A 156 -23.26 -1.50 3.16
C ILE A 156 -23.76 -0.65 4.33
N VAL A 157 -22.91 0.24 4.87
CA VAL A 157 -23.21 1.08 6.05
C VAL A 157 -23.27 2.57 5.72
N GLU A 158 -22.54 3.02 4.69
CA GLU A 158 -22.46 4.41 4.26
C GLU A 158 -22.00 4.47 2.78
N GLU A 159 -21.35 5.54 2.34
CA GLU A 159 -20.82 5.66 0.99
C GLU A 159 -19.51 4.86 0.81
N PRO A 160 -19.23 4.37 -0.42
CA PRO A 160 -17.97 3.72 -0.71
C PRO A 160 -16.78 4.67 -0.51
N ILE A 161 -15.63 4.11 -0.17
CA ILE A 161 -14.38 4.89 -0.10
C ILE A 161 -14.07 5.45 -1.50
N ALA A 162 -13.69 6.72 -1.59
CA ALA A 162 -13.31 7.38 -2.85
C ALA A 162 -11.91 6.92 -3.32
N ILE A 163 -11.79 5.62 -3.62
CA ILE A 163 -10.54 4.89 -3.87
C ILE A 163 -9.74 5.51 -5.03
N ARG A 164 -10.42 5.84 -6.13
CA ARG A 164 -9.79 6.47 -7.29
C ARG A 164 -9.23 7.85 -6.96
N GLN A 165 -9.97 8.66 -6.19
CA GLN A 165 -9.52 9.99 -5.80
C GLN A 165 -8.35 9.93 -4.82
N LEU A 166 -8.35 8.97 -3.90
CA LEU A 166 -7.22 8.74 -3.00
C LEU A 166 -5.95 8.33 -3.77
N LYS A 167 -6.09 7.43 -4.76
CA LYS A 167 -4.98 7.07 -5.65
C LYS A 167 -4.42 8.28 -6.39
N ARG A 168 -5.31 9.11 -6.98
CA ARG A 168 -4.92 10.35 -7.63
C ARG A 168 -4.19 11.28 -6.65
N PHE A 169 -4.76 11.48 -5.47
CA PHE A 169 -4.20 12.35 -4.45
C PHE A 169 -2.78 11.91 -4.06
N ALA A 170 -2.57 10.63 -3.75
CA ALA A 170 -1.24 10.13 -3.40
C ALA A 170 -0.22 10.34 -4.52
N ALA A 171 -0.62 10.09 -5.78
CA ALA A 171 0.25 10.29 -6.94
C ALA A 171 0.56 11.79 -7.18
N ASP A 172 -0.43 12.68 -6.97
CA ASP A 172 -0.24 14.13 -7.09
C ASP A 172 0.66 14.69 -5.95
N GLU A 173 0.58 14.13 -4.73
CA GLU A 173 1.47 14.51 -3.63
C GLU A 173 2.90 14.00 -3.86
N ASP A 174 3.07 12.74 -4.27
CA ASP A 174 4.38 12.17 -4.63
C ASP A 174 5.06 12.97 -5.77
N LEU A 175 4.27 13.45 -6.75
CA LEU A 175 4.78 14.27 -7.86
C LEU A 175 5.30 15.65 -7.40
N LYS A 176 4.76 16.21 -6.33
CA LYS A 176 5.20 17.50 -5.76
C LYS A 176 6.48 17.38 -4.95
N ASP A 177 6.79 16.19 -4.47
CA ASP A 177 7.99 15.94 -3.68
C ASP A 177 9.23 15.94 -4.60
N CYS A 178 10.37 16.32 -4.03
CA CYS A 178 11.67 16.21 -4.71
C CYS A 178 12.13 14.75 -4.88
N TRP A 179 11.44 13.80 -4.24
CA TRP A 179 11.77 12.38 -4.15
C TRP A 179 10.62 11.50 -4.63
N GLN A 180 10.22 11.65 -5.90
CA GLN A 180 9.20 10.77 -6.48
C GLN A 180 9.62 9.30 -6.38
N TYR A 181 8.64 8.42 -6.15
CA TYR A 181 8.92 7.01 -6.12
C TYR A 181 9.32 6.48 -7.51
N ILE A 182 10.56 6.04 -7.60
CA ILE A 182 11.14 5.34 -8.75
C ILE A 182 11.67 3.99 -8.23
N PRO A 183 11.24 2.86 -8.80
CA PRO A 183 11.78 1.55 -8.42
C PRO A 183 13.29 1.46 -8.69
N GLU A 184 13.97 0.63 -7.92
CA GLU A 184 15.37 0.30 -8.19
C GLU A 184 15.45 -0.60 -9.46
N ARG A 185 16.30 -0.22 -10.41
CA ARG A 185 16.54 -1.04 -11.59
C ARG A 185 17.40 -2.24 -11.20
N LYS A 186 16.98 -3.43 -11.60
CA LYS A 186 17.78 -4.67 -11.42
C LYS A 186 19.04 -4.65 -12.29
N ALA A 187 19.95 -5.57 -12.00
CA ALA A 187 21.19 -5.74 -12.77
C ALA A 187 20.87 -5.97 -14.26
N ASP A 188 21.76 -5.45 -15.11
CA ASP A 188 21.64 -5.57 -16.55
C ASP A 188 21.54 -7.06 -16.99
N GLN A 189 20.52 -7.36 -17.78
CA GLN A 189 20.28 -8.70 -18.33
C GLN A 189 21.03 -8.94 -19.66
N GLY A 190 21.74 -7.96 -20.20
CA GLY A 190 22.47 -8.06 -21.46
C GLY A 190 21.59 -8.31 -22.68
N LYS A 191 20.30 -7.93 -22.65
CA LYS A 191 19.34 -8.13 -23.73
C LYS A 191 18.64 -6.84 -24.06
N ARG A 192 18.45 -6.59 -25.37
CA ARG A 192 17.69 -5.46 -25.91
C ARG A 192 16.28 -5.91 -26.33
N ILE A 193 15.29 -5.10 -26.02
CA ILE A 193 13.88 -5.37 -26.34
C ILE A 193 13.32 -4.16 -27.10
N ALA A 194 12.72 -4.43 -28.27
CA ALA A 194 11.99 -3.42 -29.03
C ALA A 194 10.50 -3.55 -28.75
N ILE A 195 9.86 -2.43 -28.39
CA ILE A 195 8.42 -2.34 -28.17
C ILE A 195 7.83 -1.47 -29.28
N ILE A 196 6.76 -1.95 -29.91
CA ILE A 196 6.07 -1.24 -30.99
C ILE A 196 4.75 -0.69 -30.46
N GLY A 197 4.65 0.64 -30.45
CA GLY A 197 3.49 1.40 -29.97
C GLY A 197 3.67 1.98 -28.59
N GLY A 198 3.60 3.31 -28.47
CA GLY A 198 3.75 4.10 -27.25
C GLY A 198 2.42 4.38 -26.52
N GLY A 199 1.40 3.53 -26.71
CA GLY A 199 0.17 3.58 -25.93
C GLY A 199 0.36 3.02 -24.50
N PRO A 200 -0.70 3.02 -23.65
CA PRO A 200 -0.62 2.55 -22.27
C PRO A 200 0.02 1.17 -22.12
N SER A 201 -0.33 0.23 -23.00
CA SER A 201 0.21 -1.14 -22.98
C SER A 201 1.72 -1.17 -23.23
N GLY A 202 2.20 -0.47 -24.27
CA GLY A 202 3.63 -0.43 -24.60
C GLY A 202 4.43 0.30 -23.53
N LEU A 203 3.93 1.42 -23.01
CA LEU A 203 4.54 2.15 -21.92
C LEU A 203 4.65 1.29 -20.66
N THR A 204 3.57 0.59 -20.27
CA THR A 204 3.57 -0.31 -19.10
C THR A 204 4.55 -1.47 -19.28
N CYS A 205 4.57 -2.09 -20.46
CA CYS A 205 5.51 -3.16 -20.80
C CYS A 205 6.96 -2.66 -20.69
N GLY A 206 7.24 -1.51 -21.29
CA GLY A 206 8.57 -0.89 -21.27
C GLY A 206 9.03 -0.51 -19.87
N TYR A 207 8.12 0.02 -19.06
CA TYR A 207 8.38 0.33 -17.65
C TYR A 207 8.89 -0.91 -16.89
N TYR A 208 8.08 -1.97 -16.83
CA TYR A 208 8.50 -3.16 -16.06
C TYR A 208 9.75 -3.81 -16.61
N LEU A 209 9.89 -3.93 -17.94
CA LEU A 209 11.09 -4.52 -18.53
C LEU A 209 12.35 -3.71 -18.27
N SER A 210 12.28 -2.37 -18.30
CA SER A 210 13.44 -1.52 -18.02
C SER A 210 13.90 -1.65 -16.57
N PHE A 211 12.97 -1.73 -15.61
CA PHE A 211 13.29 -1.95 -14.20
C PHE A 211 13.75 -3.39 -13.90
N GLU A 212 13.34 -4.37 -14.70
CA GLU A 212 13.88 -5.75 -14.65
C GLU A 212 15.31 -5.86 -15.21
N GLY A 213 15.89 -4.77 -15.73
CA GLY A 213 17.28 -4.70 -16.16
C GLY A 213 17.47 -4.94 -17.67
N PHE A 214 16.40 -4.95 -18.46
CA PHE A 214 16.52 -5.01 -19.92
C PHE A 214 16.76 -3.62 -20.54
N ASP A 215 17.50 -3.56 -21.66
CA ASP A 215 17.57 -2.37 -22.50
C ASP A 215 16.33 -2.30 -23.38
N VAL A 216 15.52 -1.26 -23.22
CA VAL A 216 14.22 -1.13 -23.88
C VAL A 216 14.21 0.05 -24.84
N ASP A 217 13.94 -0.22 -26.11
CA ASP A 217 13.64 0.77 -27.15
C ASP A 217 12.15 0.72 -27.50
N LEU A 218 11.40 1.79 -27.25
CA LEU A 218 10.00 1.91 -27.57
C LEU A 218 9.84 2.79 -28.81
N PHE A 219 9.19 2.27 -29.85
CA PHE A 219 8.94 2.96 -31.11
C PHE A 219 7.46 3.36 -31.23
N GLU A 220 7.21 4.65 -31.44
CA GLU A 220 5.87 5.22 -31.61
C GLU A 220 5.76 5.90 -32.96
N ALA A 221 4.66 5.65 -33.67
CA ALA A 221 4.40 6.21 -34.99
C ALA A 221 4.04 7.70 -34.91
N GLU A 222 3.34 8.10 -33.88
CA GLU A 222 2.91 9.47 -33.66
C GLU A 222 4.05 10.35 -33.09
N GLU A 223 3.79 11.66 -33.01
CA GLU A 223 4.77 12.64 -32.52
C GLU A 223 5.04 12.51 -31.02
N ALA A 224 4.11 11.93 -30.26
CA ALA A 224 4.23 11.74 -28.81
C ALA A 224 3.57 10.45 -28.32
N CYS A 225 4.13 9.86 -27.28
CA CYS A 225 3.55 8.69 -26.60
C CYS A 225 2.29 9.03 -25.81
N GLY A 226 1.53 8.01 -25.47
CA GLY A 226 0.30 8.07 -24.66
C GLY A 226 -0.89 7.41 -25.35
N GLY A 227 -0.84 7.21 -26.67
CA GLY A 227 -1.92 6.56 -27.42
C GLY A 227 -3.29 7.16 -27.10
N TRP A 228 -4.27 6.33 -26.71
CA TRP A 228 -5.62 6.80 -26.40
C TRP A 228 -5.68 7.78 -25.23
N LEU A 229 -4.77 7.72 -24.25
CA LEU A 229 -4.67 8.68 -23.15
C LEU A 229 -4.37 10.10 -23.66
N ARG A 230 -3.59 10.21 -24.75
CA ARG A 230 -3.24 11.48 -25.36
C ARG A 230 -4.26 11.94 -26.39
N TYR A 231 -4.57 11.07 -27.32
CA TYR A 231 -5.33 11.44 -28.54
C TYR A 231 -6.85 11.22 -28.39
N GLY A 232 -7.28 10.38 -27.45
CA GLY A 232 -8.69 10.05 -27.24
C GLY A 232 -9.34 10.73 -26.03
N ILE A 233 -8.59 10.95 -24.94
CA ILE A 233 -9.12 11.53 -23.70
C ILE A 233 -8.97 13.05 -23.75
N PRO A 234 -10.06 13.83 -23.49
CA PRO A 234 -10.00 15.27 -23.51
C PRO A 234 -9.07 15.85 -22.42
N GLU A 235 -8.47 17.01 -22.72
CA GLU A 235 -7.52 17.74 -21.87
C GLU A 235 -8.09 18.05 -20.47
N TYR A 236 -9.35 18.46 -20.38
CA TYR A 236 -10.00 18.78 -19.10
C TYR A 236 -10.12 17.57 -18.16
N ARG A 237 -10.08 16.33 -18.68
CA ARG A 237 -10.12 15.09 -17.89
C ARG A 237 -8.73 14.57 -17.57
N LEU A 238 -7.81 14.62 -18.53
CA LEU A 238 -6.43 14.23 -18.37
C LEU A 238 -5.53 15.30 -19.01
N PRO A 239 -5.00 16.26 -18.22
CA PRO A 239 -4.04 17.23 -18.70
C PRO A 239 -2.81 16.55 -19.29
N LYS A 240 -2.42 16.96 -20.51
CA LYS A 240 -1.30 16.30 -21.22
C LYS A 240 0.02 16.54 -20.52
N SER A 241 0.16 17.67 -19.83
CA SER A 241 1.32 17.96 -18.98
C SER A 241 1.52 16.93 -17.85
N ILE A 242 0.42 16.41 -17.28
CA ILE A 242 0.49 15.34 -16.28
C ILE A 242 0.87 14.00 -16.92
N LEU A 243 0.32 13.70 -18.11
CA LEU A 243 0.69 12.52 -18.86
C LEU A 243 2.17 12.54 -19.25
N ASP A 244 2.69 13.70 -19.67
CA ASP A 244 4.10 13.84 -20.03
C ASP A 244 5.02 13.59 -18.84
N GLN A 245 4.72 14.20 -17.69
CA GLN A 245 5.48 13.96 -16.45
C GLN A 245 5.44 12.48 -16.01
N GLU A 246 4.30 11.82 -16.15
CA GLU A 246 4.19 10.38 -15.83
C GLU A 246 5.03 9.52 -16.78
N ILE A 247 5.02 9.82 -18.10
CA ILE A 247 5.86 9.12 -19.09
C ILE A 247 7.35 9.35 -18.80
N ASP A 248 7.75 10.56 -18.44
CA ASP A 248 9.14 10.86 -18.06
C ASP A 248 9.58 10.02 -16.84
N LEU A 249 8.73 9.91 -15.81
CA LEU A 249 8.99 9.04 -14.66
C LEU A 249 9.07 7.56 -15.04
N MET A 250 8.28 7.11 -16.01
CA MET A 250 8.34 5.73 -16.50
C MET A 250 9.64 5.42 -17.22
N CYS A 251 10.27 6.43 -17.84
CA CYS A 251 11.56 6.29 -18.53
C CYS A 251 12.76 6.24 -17.57
N ALA A 252 12.58 6.50 -16.28
CA ALA A 252 13.66 6.53 -15.29
C ALA A 252 14.42 5.18 -15.16
N GLY A 253 13.78 4.06 -15.54
CA GLY A 253 14.41 2.74 -15.64
C GLY A 253 15.37 2.57 -16.83
N GLY A 254 15.49 3.57 -17.73
CA GLY A 254 16.37 3.56 -18.90
C GLY A 254 15.64 3.18 -20.20
N MET A 255 14.30 3.14 -20.22
CA MET A 255 13.54 2.99 -21.47
C MET A 255 13.77 4.20 -22.38
N MET A 256 14.18 3.94 -23.63
CA MET A 256 14.35 4.96 -24.67
C MET A 256 13.12 5.01 -25.59
N ILE A 257 12.59 6.21 -25.80
CA ILE A 257 11.41 6.44 -26.66
C ILE A 257 11.84 7.06 -28.00
N HIS A 258 11.37 6.46 -29.09
CA HIS A 258 11.59 6.92 -30.46
C HIS A 258 10.24 7.25 -31.10
N THR A 259 9.87 8.52 -31.16
CA THR A 259 8.62 9.00 -31.78
C THR A 259 8.78 9.26 -33.29
N GLY A 260 7.66 9.34 -34.03
CA GLY A 260 7.64 9.50 -35.47
C GLY A 260 8.26 8.30 -36.23
N LYS A 261 8.26 7.13 -35.64
CA LYS A 261 8.87 5.89 -36.15
C LYS A 261 7.82 4.79 -36.31
N ALA A 262 7.17 4.78 -37.47
CA ALA A 262 6.24 3.71 -37.82
C ALA A 262 6.97 2.44 -38.29
N LEU A 263 6.54 1.26 -37.80
CA LEU A 263 7.08 -0.01 -38.26
C LEU A 263 6.73 -0.25 -39.75
N GLY A 264 7.72 -0.57 -40.56
CA GLY A 264 7.54 -0.93 -41.98
C GLY A 264 7.33 0.26 -42.91
N LYS A 265 7.68 1.47 -42.49
CA LYS A 265 7.71 2.68 -43.33
C LYS A 265 9.11 3.27 -43.38
#